data_bfff2281cb4297d7e64e773f958b3edb
#
_entry.id   bfff2281cb4297d7e64e773f958b3edb
#
_cell.length_a   1.000
_cell.length_b   1.000
_cell.length_c   1.000
_cell.angle_alpha   90.00
_cell.angle_beta   90.00
_cell.angle_gamma   90.00
#
_symmetry.space_group_name_H-M   'P 1'
#
loop_
_entity.id
_entity.type
_entity.pdbx_description
1 polymer ?
#
loop_
_entity_poly.entity_id
_entity_poly.type
_entity_poly.pdbx_seq_one_letter_code
_entity_poly.pdbx_strand_id
1 'polypeptide(L)'
;QILTGNTITDAPDNGIRIFKSSSNNYLSDNSISGSDDEDIYVGGSGSQVNNRGFNNSFDYIKVQANGEFVVLDYIGLRTVNSDGNMSGNDVKATFGSDVLYASDYFDGNDPVTDSDGLIPNFIAPIEIYDGSSTPTKIITPMTVRFSDWVQTFNLDPYSGSSITVFVPDLRVKNENTGEWS
;
A
#
# COMPACT_ATOMS: atom_id res chain seq x y z
N GLN A 1 4.18 -4.16 19.79
CA GLN A 1 2.99 -3.65 20.50
C GLN A 1 1.92 -3.24 19.50
N ILE A 2 0.66 -3.22 19.95
CA ILE A 2 -0.48 -2.73 19.16
C ILE A 2 -1.12 -1.61 19.98
N LEU A 3 -1.33 -0.46 19.32
CA LEU A 3 -2.04 0.69 19.87
C LEU A 3 -3.15 1.06 18.89
N THR A 4 -4.42 0.97 19.31
CA THR A 4 -5.56 1.14 18.40
C THR A 4 -6.69 1.93 19.02
N GLY A 5 -7.38 2.76 18.21
CA GLY A 5 -8.62 3.44 18.56
C GLY A 5 -8.47 4.53 19.63
N ASN A 6 -7.29 5.13 19.79
CA ASN A 6 -7.07 6.17 20.80
C ASN A 6 -7.25 7.55 20.20
N THR A 7 -7.77 8.46 21.04
CA THR A 7 -7.77 9.89 20.77
C THR A 7 -6.81 10.56 21.74
N ILE A 8 -5.79 11.23 21.21
CA ILE A 8 -4.76 11.94 21.98
C ILE A 8 -4.79 13.40 21.52
N THR A 9 -5.05 14.31 22.43
CA THR A 9 -5.11 15.75 22.13
C THR A 9 -4.28 16.53 23.12
N ASP A 10 -3.69 17.62 22.64
CA ASP A 10 -2.99 18.62 23.47
C ASP A 10 -1.93 17.98 24.40
N ALA A 11 -1.16 17.02 23.86
CA ALA A 11 -0.06 16.41 24.60
C ALA A 11 1.07 17.45 24.84
N PRO A 12 1.58 17.61 26.08
CA PRO A 12 2.59 18.63 26.40
C PRO A 12 4.01 18.28 25.91
N ASP A 13 4.17 17.25 25.14
CA ASP A 13 5.37 16.74 24.47
C ASP A 13 4.88 16.02 23.21
N ASN A 14 5.30 14.79 22.96
CA ASN A 14 4.80 14.02 21.81
C ASN A 14 3.48 13.30 22.13
N GLY A 15 2.58 13.21 21.15
CA GLY A 15 1.35 12.44 21.30
C GLY A 15 1.64 10.94 21.47
N ILE A 16 2.40 10.35 20.55
CA ILE A 16 2.92 8.97 20.65
C ILE A 16 4.44 8.99 20.47
N ARG A 17 5.13 8.26 21.35
CA ARG A 17 6.58 8.13 21.28
C ARG A 17 7.03 6.69 21.17
N ILE A 18 7.69 6.36 20.04
CA ILE A 18 8.37 5.08 19.81
C ILE A 18 9.87 5.29 20.05
N PHE A 19 10.40 4.73 21.14
CA PHE A 19 11.68 5.12 21.67
C PHE A 19 12.55 3.93 22.07
N LYS A 20 13.91 4.06 22.05
CA LYS A 20 14.88 3.08 22.54
C LYS A 20 14.72 1.67 21.98
N SER A 21 15.14 1.41 20.77
CA SER A 21 15.08 0.06 20.16
C SER A 21 13.67 -0.56 20.15
N SER A 22 12.63 0.25 20.19
CA SER A 22 11.24 -0.20 20.12
C SER A 22 10.86 -0.42 18.65
N SER A 23 10.76 -1.67 18.25
CA SER A 23 10.45 -2.08 16.89
C SER A 23 9.20 -2.95 16.82
N ASN A 24 8.66 -3.15 15.60
CA ASN A 24 7.47 -3.97 15.35
C ASN A 24 6.23 -3.45 16.10
N ASN A 25 6.06 -2.14 16.17
CA ASN A 25 4.84 -1.54 16.70
C ASN A 25 3.84 -1.33 15.56
N TYR A 26 2.57 -1.53 15.87
CA TYR A 26 1.44 -1.31 14.97
C TYR A 26 0.47 -0.32 15.59
N LEU A 27 0.26 0.80 14.92
CA LEU A 27 -0.66 1.85 15.31
C LEU A 27 -1.84 1.84 14.34
N SER A 28 -3.07 1.73 14.83
CA SER A 28 -4.24 1.80 13.93
C SER A 28 -5.38 2.61 14.52
N ASP A 29 -6.09 3.30 13.65
CA ASP A 29 -7.32 4.02 14.01
C ASP A 29 -7.13 5.03 15.15
N ASN A 30 -5.94 5.60 15.31
CA ASN A 30 -5.67 6.61 16.31
C ASN A 30 -5.84 8.01 15.71
N SER A 31 -6.38 8.93 16.52
CA SER A 31 -6.48 10.36 16.21
C SER A 31 -5.56 11.12 17.16
N ILE A 32 -4.52 11.74 16.63
CA ILE A 32 -3.51 12.46 17.41
C ILE A 32 -3.45 13.89 16.88
N SER A 33 -3.54 14.89 17.75
CA SER A 33 -3.52 16.29 17.33
C SER A 33 -3.16 17.24 18.46
N GLY A 34 -2.61 18.40 18.10
CA GLY A 34 -2.33 19.48 19.05
C GLY A 34 -1.21 19.15 20.04
N SER A 35 -0.30 18.24 19.72
CA SER A 35 0.86 17.98 20.54
C SER A 35 1.82 19.17 20.48
N ASP A 36 2.46 19.54 21.61
CA ASP A 36 3.39 20.67 21.65
C ASP A 36 4.65 20.43 20.78
N ASP A 37 5.10 19.18 20.68
CA ASP A 37 6.19 18.77 19.78
C ASP A 37 5.62 18.01 18.57
N GLU A 38 5.83 16.70 18.48
CA GLU A 38 5.33 15.88 17.37
C GLU A 38 4.11 15.03 17.78
N ASP A 39 3.15 14.86 16.88
CA ASP A 39 2.05 13.90 17.12
C ASP A 39 2.57 12.47 17.21
N ILE A 40 3.52 12.12 16.32
CA ILE A 40 4.23 10.85 16.38
C ILE A 40 5.74 11.10 16.33
N TYR A 41 6.45 10.59 17.32
CA TYR A 41 7.91 10.62 17.37
C TYR A 41 8.50 9.21 17.35
N VAL A 42 9.40 8.93 16.40
CA VAL A 42 10.14 7.67 16.31
C VAL A 42 11.64 7.95 16.38
N GLY A 43 12.27 7.57 17.48
CA GLY A 43 13.68 7.91 17.64
C GLY A 43 14.28 7.55 18.99
N GLY A 44 15.51 8.06 19.23
CA GLY A 44 16.28 7.83 20.43
C GLY A 44 17.47 6.89 20.20
N SER A 45 18.01 6.30 21.26
CA SER A 45 19.12 5.36 21.15
C SER A 45 18.67 4.00 20.63
N GLY A 46 19.45 3.41 19.73
CA GLY A 46 19.15 2.13 19.11
C GLY A 46 18.28 2.24 17.85
N SER A 47 17.90 1.11 17.29
CA SER A 47 17.13 1.02 16.06
C SER A 47 15.62 0.89 16.36
N GLN A 48 14.80 1.65 15.68
CA GLN A 48 13.33 1.63 15.76
C GLN A 48 12.77 1.31 14.37
N VAL A 49 12.85 0.06 13.95
CA VAL A 49 12.46 -0.39 12.60
C VAL A 49 11.16 -1.17 12.60
N ASN A 50 10.56 -1.30 11.41
CA ASN A 50 9.33 -2.06 11.17
C ASN A 50 8.15 -1.56 12.05
N ASN A 51 8.09 -0.25 12.29
CA ASN A 51 6.93 0.37 12.92
C ASN A 51 5.95 0.77 11.81
N ARG A 52 4.67 0.46 12.00
CA ARG A 52 3.67 0.61 10.95
C ARG A 52 2.44 1.35 11.48
N GLY A 53 1.87 2.21 10.65
CA GLY A 53 0.64 2.94 10.94
C GLY A 53 -0.42 2.73 9.87
N PHE A 54 -1.66 2.43 10.27
CA PHE A 54 -2.79 2.26 9.39
C PHE A 54 -3.97 3.10 9.88
N ASN A 55 -4.60 3.86 8.99
CA ASN A 55 -5.78 4.67 9.29
C ASN A 55 -5.61 5.57 10.54
N ASN A 56 -4.41 6.14 10.72
CA ASN A 56 -4.19 7.11 11.78
C ASN A 56 -4.32 8.53 11.23
N SER A 57 -4.90 9.43 12.02
CA SER A 57 -4.89 10.87 11.77
C SER A 57 -3.83 11.53 12.64
N PHE A 58 -2.88 12.25 12.05
CA PHE A 58 -1.86 13.05 12.71
C PHE A 58 -1.42 14.19 11.77
N ASP A 59 -0.98 15.31 12.35
CA ASP A 59 -0.52 16.47 11.58
C ASP A 59 0.99 16.42 11.35
N TYR A 60 1.75 15.96 12.35
CA TYR A 60 3.20 15.98 12.29
C TYR A 60 3.84 14.70 12.84
N ILE A 61 4.71 14.09 12.03
CA ILE A 61 5.55 12.95 12.42
C ILE A 61 7.03 13.30 12.24
N LYS A 62 7.85 12.89 13.20
CA LYS A 62 9.31 12.97 13.13
C LYS A 62 9.93 11.62 13.37
N VAL A 63 10.75 11.21 12.42
CA VAL A 63 11.54 9.99 12.52
C VAL A 63 13.01 10.34 12.52
N GLN A 64 13.78 9.87 13.51
CA GLN A 64 15.24 10.07 13.56
C GLN A 64 15.97 9.04 12.68
N ALA A 65 17.25 9.31 12.39
CA ALA A 65 18.07 8.57 11.43
C ALA A 65 18.14 7.04 11.63
N ASN A 66 17.86 6.53 12.84
CA ASN A 66 17.86 5.10 13.13
C ASN A 66 16.42 4.54 13.25
N GLY A 67 15.43 5.35 12.90
CA GLY A 67 14.02 5.01 12.96
C GLY A 67 13.43 4.73 11.59
N GLU A 68 12.34 4.02 11.58
CA GLU A 68 11.48 3.79 10.42
C GLU A 68 10.03 3.75 10.85
N PHE A 69 9.18 4.41 10.09
CA PHE A 69 7.73 4.33 10.24
C PHE A 69 7.07 4.23 8.86
N VAL A 70 6.32 3.15 8.65
CA VAL A 70 5.65 2.86 7.39
C VAL A 70 4.16 3.18 7.51
N VAL A 71 3.67 4.06 6.68
CA VAL A 71 2.24 4.36 6.57
C VAL A 71 1.60 3.36 5.62
N LEU A 72 0.52 2.74 6.07
CA LEU A 72 -0.29 1.80 5.33
C LEU A 72 -1.65 2.42 5.01
N ASP A 73 -2.21 2.07 3.85
CA ASP A 73 -3.57 2.47 3.48
C ASP A 73 -4.26 1.38 2.66
N TYR A 74 -5.57 1.49 2.49
CA TYR A 74 -6.35 0.66 1.59
C TYR A 74 -6.11 1.05 0.14
N ILE A 75 -5.86 0.04 -0.68
CA ILE A 75 -5.72 0.19 -2.12
C ILE A 75 -6.83 -0.59 -2.81
N GLY A 76 -7.61 0.10 -3.63
CA GLY A 76 -8.52 -0.50 -4.60
C GLY A 76 -7.87 -0.60 -5.97
N LEU A 77 -8.08 -1.69 -6.68
CA LEU A 77 -7.63 -1.85 -8.04
C LEU A 77 -8.80 -2.19 -8.96
N ARG A 78 -8.80 -1.56 -10.13
CA ARG A 78 -9.69 -1.85 -11.23
C ARG A 78 -8.89 -2.17 -12.49
N THR A 79 -9.27 -3.20 -13.22
CA THR A 79 -8.70 -3.53 -14.52
C THR A 79 -9.69 -3.21 -15.63
N VAL A 80 -9.21 -2.54 -16.68
CA VAL A 80 -9.99 -2.16 -17.86
C VAL A 80 -9.20 -2.41 -19.14
N ASN A 81 -9.88 -2.62 -20.26
CA ASN A 81 -9.32 -2.61 -21.60
C ASN A 81 -10.13 -1.67 -22.51
N SER A 82 -9.94 -1.71 -23.83
CA SER A 82 -10.70 -0.89 -24.78
C SER A 82 -12.20 -1.20 -24.80
N ASP A 83 -12.59 -2.42 -24.42
CA ASP A 83 -13.98 -2.86 -24.40
C ASP A 83 -14.68 -2.58 -23.07
N GLY A 84 -13.94 -2.13 -22.06
CA GLY A 84 -14.45 -1.74 -20.75
C GLY A 84 -13.83 -2.51 -19.58
N ASN A 85 -14.65 -2.87 -18.60
CA ASN A 85 -14.20 -3.56 -17.39
C ASN A 85 -13.79 -5.01 -17.68
N MET A 86 -12.71 -5.45 -17.07
CA MET A 86 -12.21 -6.81 -17.25
C MET A 86 -12.53 -7.65 -16.02
N SER A 87 -13.43 -8.62 -16.17
CA SER A 87 -13.80 -9.58 -15.14
C SER A 87 -12.94 -10.84 -15.20
N GLY A 88 -12.72 -11.49 -14.06
CA GLY A 88 -12.05 -12.79 -13.97
C GLY A 88 -10.53 -12.74 -14.12
N ASN A 89 -9.90 -11.57 -13.92
CA ASN A 89 -8.45 -11.46 -13.95
C ASN A 89 -7.85 -11.91 -12.62
N ASP A 90 -6.81 -12.72 -12.71
CA ASP A 90 -5.93 -13.01 -11.58
C ASP A 90 -5.02 -11.81 -11.31
N VAL A 91 -4.87 -11.48 -10.02
CA VAL A 91 -4.09 -10.32 -9.58
C VAL A 91 -3.14 -10.74 -8.48
N LYS A 92 -1.91 -10.22 -8.52
CA LYS A 92 -0.93 -10.31 -7.44
C LYS A 92 -0.33 -8.95 -7.16
N ALA A 93 -0.36 -8.52 -5.91
CA ALA A 93 0.33 -7.33 -5.43
C ALA A 93 1.42 -7.74 -4.44
N THR A 94 2.62 -7.17 -4.61
CA THR A 94 3.75 -7.43 -3.72
C THR A 94 4.45 -6.14 -3.33
N PHE A 95 5.02 -6.12 -2.13
CA PHE A 95 5.95 -5.09 -1.69
C PHE A 95 7.23 -5.76 -1.21
N GLY A 96 8.31 -5.63 -1.98
CA GLY A 96 9.50 -6.44 -1.78
C GLY A 96 9.19 -7.93 -1.89
N SER A 97 9.44 -8.69 -0.83
CA SER A 97 9.09 -10.11 -0.73
C SER A 97 7.68 -10.37 -0.17
N ASP A 98 7.02 -9.36 0.37
CA ASP A 98 5.73 -9.50 1.02
C ASP A 98 4.62 -9.57 -0.04
N VAL A 99 3.79 -10.60 0.04
CA VAL A 99 2.58 -10.75 -0.78
C VAL A 99 1.45 -10.03 -0.06
N LEU A 100 0.89 -9.00 -0.70
CA LEU A 100 -0.19 -8.18 -0.16
C LEU A 100 -1.57 -8.65 -0.64
N TYR A 101 -1.62 -9.21 -1.85
CA TYR A 101 -2.79 -9.78 -2.50
C TYR A 101 -2.35 -10.83 -3.50
N ALA A 102 -3.03 -11.97 -3.57
CA ALA A 102 -2.77 -12.99 -4.60
C ALA A 102 -4.00 -13.86 -4.84
N SER A 103 -4.48 -13.91 -6.08
CA SER A 103 -5.48 -14.85 -6.52
C SER A 103 -4.89 -16.24 -6.84
N ASP A 104 -5.75 -17.20 -7.12
CA ASP A 104 -5.42 -18.64 -7.22
C ASP A 104 -4.28 -18.92 -8.21
N TYR A 105 -4.27 -18.28 -9.37
CA TYR A 105 -3.17 -18.45 -10.34
C TYR A 105 -1.79 -18.12 -9.77
N PHE A 106 -1.72 -17.25 -8.78
CA PHE A 106 -0.50 -16.83 -8.10
C PHE A 106 -0.30 -17.50 -6.74
N ASP A 107 -0.88 -18.69 -6.55
CA ASP A 107 -0.82 -19.48 -5.32
C ASP A 107 -1.44 -18.78 -4.09
N GLY A 108 -2.40 -17.90 -4.30
CA GLY A 108 -3.15 -17.21 -3.25
C GLY A 108 -4.58 -17.75 -3.10
N ASN A 109 -5.39 -17.06 -2.30
CA ASN A 109 -6.81 -17.37 -2.09
C ASN A 109 -7.70 -16.13 -2.27
N ASP A 110 -7.13 -15.02 -2.71
CA ASP A 110 -7.88 -13.80 -2.91
C ASP A 110 -8.73 -13.89 -4.19
N PRO A 111 -9.89 -13.23 -4.26
CA PRO A 111 -10.74 -13.26 -5.44
C PRO A 111 -10.07 -12.70 -6.69
N VAL A 112 -10.48 -13.18 -7.85
CA VAL A 112 -10.22 -12.52 -9.14
C VAL A 112 -11.07 -11.24 -9.26
N THR A 113 -10.81 -10.41 -10.28
CA THR A 113 -11.62 -9.23 -10.54
C THR A 113 -13.09 -9.59 -10.82
N ASP A 114 -13.99 -8.78 -10.27
CA ASP A 114 -15.45 -8.92 -10.45
C ASP A 114 -15.93 -8.39 -11.82
N SER A 115 -17.26 -8.32 -12.02
CA SER A 115 -17.87 -7.81 -13.27
C SER A 115 -17.54 -6.34 -13.55
N ASP A 116 -17.18 -5.58 -12.55
CA ASP A 116 -16.78 -4.18 -12.68
C ASP A 116 -15.26 -4.02 -12.85
N GLY A 117 -14.52 -5.12 -12.94
CA GLY A 117 -13.08 -5.16 -13.05
C GLY A 117 -12.36 -4.90 -11.73
N LEU A 118 -13.08 -4.91 -10.61
CA LEU A 118 -12.56 -4.56 -9.28
C LEU A 118 -12.08 -5.81 -8.52
N ILE A 119 -11.03 -5.63 -7.71
CA ILE A 119 -10.69 -6.56 -6.63
C ILE A 119 -11.09 -5.94 -5.28
N PRO A 120 -11.29 -6.75 -4.22
CA PRO A 120 -11.41 -6.24 -2.86
C PRO A 120 -10.23 -5.36 -2.48
N ASN A 121 -10.50 -4.30 -1.71
CA ASN A 121 -9.43 -3.46 -1.19
C ASN A 121 -8.47 -4.28 -0.34
N PHE A 122 -7.19 -4.04 -0.50
CA PHE A 122 -6.13 -4.63 0.30
C PHE A 122 -5.26 -3.55 0.93
N ILE A 123 -4.54 -3.89 2.00
CA ILE A 123 -3.68 -2.95 2.71
C ILE A 123 -2.27 -2.98 2.09
N ALA A 124 -1.76 -1.81 1.72
CA ALA A 124 -0.41 -1.66 1.18
C ALA A 124 0.35 -0.51 1.84
N PRO A 125 1.69 -0.59 1.88
CA PRO A 125 2.53 0.55 2.21
C PRO A 125 2.38 1.66 1.18
N ILE A 126 2.22 2.91 1.65
CA ILE A 126 2.12 4.09 0.79
C ILE A 126 3.26 5.08 0.99
N GLU A 127 3.79 5.19 2.22
CA GLU A 127 4.90 6.07 2.57
C GLU A 127 5.83 5.43 3.59
N ILE A 128 7.12 5.76 3.50
CA ILE A 128 8.13 5.45 4.52
C ILE A 128 8.75 6.75 5.03
N TYR A 129 8.79 6.88 6.33
CA TYR A 129 9.57 7.87 7.06
C TYR A 129 10.80 7.18 7.66
N ASP A 130 12.01 7.59 7.26
CA ASP A 130 13.28 6.93 7.61
C ASP A 130 14.32 7.87 8.22
N GLY A 131 13.88 9.00 8.77
CA GLY A 131 14.75 10.03 9.31
C GLY A 131 15.21 11.07 8.29
N SER A 132 14.80 10.97 7.04
CA SER A 132 14.89 12.07 6.07
C SER A 132 13.78 13.11 6.34
N SER A 133 13.99 14.34 5.87
CA SER A 133 12.99 15.40 6.03
C SER A 133 11.76 15.24 5.11
N THR A 134 11.80 14.28 4.20
CA THR A 134 10.73 14.05 3.22
C THR A 134 10.41 12.55 3.19
N PRO A 135 9.14 12.17 3.36
CA PRO A 135 8.76 10.77 3.28
C PRO A 135 9.02 10.22 1.88
N THR A 136 9.48 8.98 1.81
CA THR A 136 9.67 8.27 0.55
C THR A 136 8.35 7.64 0.12
N LYS A 137 7.87 8.02 -1.04
CA LYS A 137 6.71 7.36 -1.66
C LYS A 137 7.06 5.95 -2.10
N ILE A 138 6.14 5.04 -1.90
CA ILE A 138 6.32 3.64 -2.26
C ILE A 138 5.60 3.35 -3.58
N ILE A 139 6.31 2.67 -4.49
CA ILE A 139 5.74 2.09 -5.68
C ILE A 139 5.62 0.59 -5.45
N THR A 140 4.39 0.09 -5.47
CA THR A 140 4.12 -1.34 -5.26
C THR A 140 4.05 -2.06 -6.61
N PRO A 141 4.91 -3.04 -6.89
CA PRO A 141 4.78 -3.88 -8.07
C PRO A 141 3.50 -4.71 -8.00
N MET A 142 2.68 -4.63 -9.06
CA MET A 142 1.47 -5.41 -9.21
C MET A 142 1.51 -6.22 -10.50
N THR A 143 1.25 -7.52 -10.40
CA THR A 143 1.17 -8.43 -11.53
C THR A 143 -0.30 -8.75 -11.81
N VAL A 144 -0.72 -8.58 -13.05
CA VAL A 144 -2.07 -8.93 -13.51
C VAL A 144 -1.96 -9.98 -14.58
N ARG A 145 -2.76 -11.04 -14.48
CA ARG A 145 -2.93 -12.08 -15.50
C ARG A 145 -4.31 -11.98 -16.14
N PHE A 146 -4.33 -12.04 -17.45
CA PHE A 146 -5.55 -12.23 -18.23
C PHE A 146 -5.34 -13.34 -19.25
N SER A 147 -6.04 -14.44 -19.13
CA SER A 147 -5.81 -15.67 -19.92
C SER A 147 -4.34 -16.11 -19.85
N ASP A 148 -3.64 -16.14 -20.98
CA ASP A 148 -2.23 -16.51 -21.09
C ASP A 148 -1.27 -15.31 -20.97
N TRP A 149 -1.81 -14.12 -20.71
CA TRP A 149 -1.05 -12.90 -20.63
C TRP A 149 -0.79 -12.51 -19.16
N VAL A 150 0.46 -12.18 -18.88
CA VAL A 150 0.91 -11.71 -17.56
C VAL A 150 1.76 -10.46 -17.74
N GLN A 151 1.41 -9.40 -17.04
CA GLN A 151 2.20 -8.16 -17.03
C GLN A 151 2.33 -7.61 -15.62
N THR A 152 3.49 -7.03 -15.34
CA THR A 152 3.75 -6.31 -14.10
C THR A 152 3.60 -4.81 -14.33
N PHE A 153 2.83 -4.17 -13.48
CA PHE A 153 2.67 -2.73 -13.41
C PHE A 153 3.31 -2.20 -12.13
N ASN A 154 3.89 -1.01 -12.21
CA ASN A 154 4.33 -0.30 -11.02
C ASN A 154 3.23 0.70 -10.64
N LEU A 155 2.58 0.46 -9.50
CA LEU A 155 1.52 1.30 -9.01
C LEU A 155 2.06 2.28 -7.98
N ASP A 156 1.64 3.54 -8.10
CA ASP A 156 1.82 4.56 -7.06
C ASP A 156 0.57 4.58 -6.17
N PRO A 157 0.58 3.90 -5.00
CA PRO A 157 -0.58 3.83 -4.11
C PRO A 157 -0.91 5.18 -3.47
N TYR A 158 0.01 6.16 -3.55
CA TYR A 158 -0.22 7.51 -3.04
C TYR A 158 -1.15 8.34 -3.93
N SER A 159 -1.38 7.94 -5.18
CA SER A 159 -2.24 8.68 -6.12
C SER A 159 -3.74 8.58 -5.83
N GLY A 160 -4.14 7.87 -4.79
CA GLY A 160 -5.53 7.73 -4.35
C GLY A 160 -5.90 6.28 -4.00
N SER A 161 -6.99 6.13 -3.29
CA SER A 161 -7.50 4.84 -2.81
C SER A 161 -8.01 3.89 -3.92
N SER A 162 -8.00 4.33 -5.18
CA SER A 162 -8.45 3.50 -6.33
C SER A 162 -7.53 3.71 -7.53
N ILE A 163 -6.92 2.63 -7.99
CA ILE A 163 -6.01 2.62 -9.13
C ILE A 163 -6.68 1.88 -10.29
N THR A 164 -6.71 2.52 -11.46
CA THR A 164 -7.18 1.87 -12.68
C THR A 164 -5.98 1.44 -13.53
N VAL A 165 -5.89 0.14 -13.79
CA VAL A 165 -4.88 -0.44 -14.68
C VAL A 165 -5.52 -0.68 -16.04
N PHE A 166 -4.96 -0.05 -17.06
CA PHE A 166 -5.34 -0.30 -18.44
C PHE A 166 -4.54 -1.51 -18.97
N VAL A 167 -5.25 -2.57 -19.29
CA VAL A 167 -4.66 -3.78 -19.90
C VAL A 167 -4.79 -3.62 -21.43
N PRO A 168 -3.67 -3.57 -22.17
CA PRO A 168 -3.73 -3.46 -23.62
C PRO A 168 -4.44 -4.66 -24.23
N ASP A 169 -5.26 -4.43 -25.25
CA ASP A 169 -5.85 -5.52 -26.04
C ASP A 169 -4.74 -6.29 -26.75
N LEU A 170 -4.58 -7.54 -26.37
CA LEU A 170 -3.71 -8.46 -27.08
C LEU A 170 -4.44 -8.96 -28.33
N ARG A 171 -4.37 -8.20 -29.41
CA ARG A 171 -4.81 -8.68 -30.72
C ARG A 171 -3.68 -9.46 -31.34
N VAL A 172 -3.89 -10.75 -31.49
CA VAL A 172 -2.99 -11.60 -32.26
C VAL A 172 -3.40 -11.53 -33.73
N LYS A 173 -2.50 -11.01 -34.57
CA LYS A 173 -2.70 -11.05 -36.01
C LYS A 173 -2.51 -12.48 -36.50
N ASN A 174 -3.54 -13.06 -37.10
CA ASN A 174 -3.40 -14.32 -37.79
C ASN A 174 -2.56 -14.09 -39.05
N GLU A 175 -1.34 -14.62 -39.07
CA GLU A 175 -0.40 -14.42 -40.19
C GLU A 175 -0.91 -15.00 -41.52
N ASN A 176 -1.82 -15.98 -41.47
CA ASN A 176 -2.38 -16.62 -42.66
C ASN A 176 -3.57 -15.87 -43.24
N THR A 177 -4.41 -15.20 -42.41
CA THR A 177 -5.59 -14.49 -42.87
C THR A 177 -5.43 -12.98 -42.82
N GLY A 178 -4.45 -12.48 -42.10
CA GLY A 178 -4.23 -11.04 -41.86
C GLY A 178 -5.27 -10.42 -40.91
N GLU A 179 -6.17 -11.20 -40.33
CA GLU A 179 -7.21 -10.75 -39.40
C GLU A 179 -6.65 -10.66 -37.96
N TRP A 180 -7.20 -9.72 -37.20
CA TRP A 180 -6.92 -9.55 -35.79
C TRP A 180 -8.01 -10.24 -34.96
N SER A 181 -7.62 -11.11 -34.05
CA SER A 181 -8.52 -11.77 -33.08
C SER A 181 -8.22 -11.32 -31.67
#